data_9c951fba0c564d5cc53c42358259887d
#
_entry.id   9c951fba0c564d5cc53c42358259887d
#
_cell.length_a   1.000
_cell.length_b   1.000
_cell.length_c   1.000
_cell.angle_alpha   90.00
_cell.angle_beta   90.00
_cell.angle_gamma   90.00
#
_symmetry.space_group_name_H-M   'P 1'
#
loop_
_entity.id
_entity.type
_entity.pdbx_description
1 polymer ?
#
loop_
_entity_poly.entity_id
_entity_poly.type
_entity_poly.pdbx_seq_one_letter_code
_entity_poly.pdbx_strand_id
1 'polypeptide(L)'
;MTAHAAPGFAFDPVFLPFARTIGNEITGAPISPVIARDGVRYQYTERTRLETPMGGGPVQLSRAGAILSSGRDFRQLASPSVNAETRYFPETKHSLAYGFRAYWEQHGGLDVFGLPISEEFSELNPVDGKKYDVQYFERARFERHPEFAGTPNETQLGFLGKQLYQFAEGVRLPGVTDLVAGLANPGNPNFGLVTEFTNQPRERLLKSVADLGIHWVRQPVQWFAMESTPGVYDFSGIDLLVNDLHVQGVAVLLTISSSPTWATAAGDNGGPRNPADFARFMSALAARFAGRVGAYEIWNEPNLALEWGPRVDPGAYVELLKAAAPAIRAADPHAVIVAAALGPTGYNDPKIGIDDVRYLEQLEAYQNGVYRYVADVQGSHPYGYRSAPELLPPEKPGVGEYTAHPSFYFRRIEQQRLAMIRGGDSDRAMWITEWGWGSGNFPEFSDVSEETRAQWIVQSVQQIRARYPWVGAMFLWNLNWSVFSPSDVSWGYFSLLNPDYTPRPAYNAVKNLPK
;
A
#
# COMPACT_ATOMS: atom_id res chain seq x y z
N MET A 1 28.02 -12.18 -13.09
CA MET A 1 28.08 -11.05 -12.14
C MET A 1 28.09 -11.65 -10.75
N THR A 2 29.18 -11.52 -10.02
CA THR A 2 29.36 -12.08 -8.69
C THR A 2 28.50 -11.27 -7.71
N ALA A 3 27.47 -11.92 -7.15
CA ALA A 3 26.72 -11.36 -6.04
C ALA A 3 27.69 -11.07 -4.88
N HIS A 4 27.84 -9.81 -4.53
CA HIS A 4 28.52 -9.43 -3.30
C HIS A 4 27.64 -9.95 -2.14
N ALA A 5 28.15 -10.96 -1.43
CA ALA A 5 27.57 -11.38 -0.16
C ALA A 5 27.58 -10.15 0.77
N ALA A 6 26.42 -9.74 1.26
CA ALA A 6 26.33 -8.74 2.31
C ALA A 6 27.17 -9.20 3.52
N PRO A 7 27.84 -8.28 4.26
CA PRO A 7 28.61 -8.65 5.44
C PRO A 7 27.69 -9.41 6.41
N GLY A 8 28.06 -10.65 6.74
CA GLY A 8 27.31 -11.51 7.64
C GLY A 8 27.28 -10.88 9.03
N PHE A 9 26.07 -10.66 9.56
CA PHE A 9 25.89 -10.25 10.94
C PHE A 9 26.10 -11.46 11.88
N ALA A 10 26.62 -11.22 13.07
CA ALA A 10 26.64 -12.20 14.15
C ALA A 10 25.40 -12.03 15.04
N PHE A 11 25.01 -13.09 15.75
CA PHE A 11 24.04 -12.94 16.83
C PHE A 11 24.61 -12.05 17.94
N ASP A 12 23.82 -11.08 18.37
CA ASP A 12 24.14 -10.31 19.57
C ASP A 12 24.22 -11.23 20.79
N PRO A 13 25.13 -10.97 21.74
CA PRO A 13 25.26 -11.78 22.95
C PRO A 13 23.96 -12.00 23.73
N VAL A 14 23.01 -11.05 23.68
CA VAL A 14 21.71 -11.19 24.35
C VAL A 14 20.84 -12.26 23.71
N PHE A 15 20.92 -12.44 22.38
CA PHE A 15 20.08 -13.37 21.63
C PHE A 15 20.75 -14.72 21.40
N LEU A 16 22.08 -14.77 21.43
CA LEU A 16 22.85 -15.97 21.10
C LEU A 16 22.50 -17.22 21.92
N PRO A 17 22.29 -17.15 23.26
CA PRO A 17 21.91 -18.31 24.06
C PRO A 17 20.56 -18.89 23.60
N PHE A 18 19.55 -18.04 23.40
CA PHE A 18 18.23 -18.47 22.93
C PHE A 18 18.28 -19.06 21.53
N ALA A 19 18.98 -18.39 20.60
CA ALA A 19 19.12 -18.88 19.23
C ALA A 19 19.79 -20.26 19.16
N ARG A 20 20.79 -20.52 20.02
CA ARG A 20 21.42 -21.85 20.14
C ARG A 20 20.48 -22.91 20.70
N THR A 21 19.59 -22.53 21.61
CA THR A 21 18.62 -23.46 22.23
C THR A 21 17.56 -23.90 21.25
N ILE A 22 17.03 -22.97 20.43
CA ILE A 22 15.93 -23.29 19.50
C ILE A 22 16.43 -23.80 18.14
N GLY A 23 17.70 -23.61 17.81
CA GLY A 23 18.34 -24.13 16.61
C GLY A 23 18.32 -23.17 15.40
N ASN A 24 19.28 -23.38 14.51
CA ASN A 24 19.45 -22.58 13.31
C ASN A 24 18.37 -22.86 12.25
N GLU A 25 17.74 -24.03 12.27
CA GLU A 25 16.62 -24.39 11.43
C GLU A 25 15.38 -23.51 11.71
N ILE A 26 15.27 -22.98 12.94
CA ILE A 26 14.19 -22.07 13.33
C ILE A 26 14.58 -20.61 13.11
N THR A 27 15.80 -20.22 13.45
CA THR A 27 16.21 -18.82 13.33
C THR A 27 16.70 -18.45 11.94
N GLY A 28 17.51 -19.30 11.30
CA GLY A 28 18.37 -18.90 10.19
C GLY A 28 19.49 -17.97 10.66
N ALA A 29 20.29 -17.47 9.72
CA ALA A 29 21.38 -16.53 9.99
C ALA A 29 20.85 -15.12 10.34
N PRO A 30 21.57 -14.35 11.20
CA PRO A 30 21.26 -12.94 11.42
C PRO A 30 21.42 -12.12 10.12
N ILE A 31 20.47 -11.21 9.87
CA ILE A 31 20.44 -10.34 8.69
C ILE A 31 20.46 -8.85 9.03
N SER A 32 20.52 -8.51 10.31
CA SER A 32 20.62 -7.13 10.79
C SER A 32 21.55 -7.01 12.00
N PRO A 33 22.02 -5.78 12.33
CA PRO A 33 22.51 -5.48 13.66
C PRO A 33 21.35 -5.55 14.66
N VAL A 34 21.63 -5.40 15.95
CA VAL A 34 20.61 -5.17 16.97
C VAL A 34 20.03 -3.78 16.81
N ILE A 35 18.72 -3.70 16.88
CA ILE A 35 17.95 -2.46 16.82
C ILE A 35 17.18 -2.30 18.13
N ALA A 36 17.18 -1.08 18.66
CA ALA A 36 16.41 -0.72 19.88
C ALA A 36 15.39 0.33 19.50
N ARG A 37 14.11 0.01 19.65
CA ARG A 37 12.98 0.89 19.30
C ARG A 37 11.76 0.54 20.16
N ASP A 38 10.97 1.53 20.55
CA ASP A 38 9.71 1.38 21.27
C ASP A 38 9.82 0.50 22.54
N GLY A 39 10.94 0.61 23.29
CA GLY A 39 11.17 -0.15 24.50
C GLY A 39 11.57 -1.61 24.31
N VAL A 40 11.80 -2.04 23.08
CA VAL A 40 12.19 -3.40 22.71
C VAL A 40 13.55 -3.38 21.99
N ARG A 41 14.39 -4.35 22.34
CA ARG A 41 15.62 -4.67 21.62
C ARG A 41 15.35 -5.89 20.75
N TYR A 42 15.71 -5.84 19.46
CA TYR A 42 15.46 -6.93 18.53
C TYR A 42 16.56 -7.08 17.47
N GLN A 43 16.66 -8.28 16.90
CA GLN A 43 17.54 -8.61 15.79
C GLN A 43 16.79 -9.47 14.78
N TYR A 44 16.84 -9.08 13.53
CA TYR A 44 16.28 -9.89 12.44
C TYR A 44 17.23 -11.00 12.05
N THR A 45 16.64 -12.15 11.80
CA THR A 45 17.29 -13.30 11.18
C THR A 45 16.55 -13.68 9.90
N GLU A 46 17.02 -14.66 9.15
CA GLU A 46 16.37 -15.02 7.88
C GLU A 46 14.90 -15.46 8.07
N ARG A 47 14.62 -16.23 9.13
CA ARG A 47 13.32 -16.88 9.34
C ARG A 47 12.42 -16.18 10.35
N THR A 48 12.97 -15.34 11.21
CA THR A 48 12.24 -14.69 12.29
C THR A 48 12.88 -13.36 12.73
N ARG A 49 12.33 -12.75 13.76
CA ARG A 49 12.95 -11.66 14.53
C ARG A 49 12.97 -12.07 16.00
N LEU A 50 14.16 -12.06 16.59
CA LEU A 50 14.35 -12.24 18.03
C LEU A 50 14.11 -10.92 18.75
N GLU A 51 13.43 -10.93 19.89
CA GLU A 51 13.13 -9.72 20.65
C GLU A 51 13.20 -9.94 22.15
N THR A 52 13.54 -8.86 22.87
CA THR A 52 13.53 -8.80 24.34
C THR A 52 13.25 -7.37 24.81
N PRO A 53 12.53 -7.14 25.93
CA PRO A 53 12.35 -5.81 26.49
C PRO A 53 13.70 -5.13 26.82
N MET A 54 13.83 -3.81 26.60
CA MET A 54 15.06 -3.06 26.92
C MET A 54 15.40 -3.08 28.42
N GLY A 55 14.39 -3.18 29.29
CA GLY A 55 14.57 -3.32 30.74
C GLY A 55 15.01 -4.71 31.22
N GLY A 56 15.26 -5.64 30.30
CA GLY A 56 15.53 -7.05 30.58
C GLY A 56 14.26 -7.89 30.61
N GLY A 57 14.38 -9.16 30.23
CA GLY A 57 13.28 -10.11 30.17
C GLY A 57 13.64 -11.29 29.27
N PRO A 58 12.73 -12.25 29.11
CA PRO A 58 12.98 -13.41 28.25
C PRO A 58 13.14 -12.97 26.79
N VAL A 59 14.05 -13.67 26.12
CA VAL A 59 14.13 -13.60 24.65
C VAL A 59 13.03 -14.48 24.07
N GLN A 60 12.37 -13.99 23.03
CA GLN A 60 11.33 -14.72 22.31
C GLN A 60 11.37 -14.43 20.82
N LEU A 61 10.68 -15.25 20.02
CA LEU A 61 10.35 -14.91 18.64
C LEU A 61 9.27 -13.84 18.61
N SER A 62 9.41 -12.84 17.75
CA SER A 62 8.34 -11.87 17.50
C SER A 62 7.12 -12.57 16.87
N ARG A 63 5.97 -11.91 16.92
CA ARG A 63 4.74 -12.41 16.29
C ARG A 63 4.76 -12.21 14.76
N ALA A 64 5.85 -12.63 14.11
CA ALA A 64 6.10 -12.40 12.69
C ALA A 64 4.98 -12.97 11.80
N GLY A 65 4.47 -14.17 12.12
CA GLY A 65 3.36 -14.78 11.37
C GLY A 65 2.09 -13.96 11.46
N ALA A 66 1.70 -13.52 12.65
CA ALA A 66 0.52 -12.68 12.85
C ALA A 66 0.67 -11.29 12.18
N ILE A 67 1.86 -10.67 12.30
CA ILE A 67 2.13 -9.37 11.66
C ILE A 67 2.01 -9.50 10.15
N LEU A 68 2.75 -10.45 9.55
CA LEU A 68 2.85 -10.58 8.09
C LEU A 68 1.57 -11.12 7.43
N SER A 69 0.67 -11.75 8.20
CA SER A 69 -0.65 -12.18 7.74
C SER A 69 -1.77 -11.17 8.03
N SER A 70 -1.44 -10.02 8.61
CA SER A 70 -2.43 -8.97 8.88
C SER A 70 -3.19 -8.58 7.61
N GLY A 71 -4.51 -8.42 7.73
CA GLY A 71 -5.40 -8.13 6.61
C GLY A 71 -5.86 -9.37 5.81
N ARG A 72 -5.41 -10.57 6.16
CA ARG A 72 -5.91 -11.83 5.57
C ARG A 72 -7.08 -12.38 6.39
N ASP A 73 -8.09 -12.86 5.70
CA ASP A 73 -9.20 -13.58 6.31
C ASP A 73 -8.93 -15.09 6.20
N PHE A 74 -8.47 -15.69 7.28
CA PHE A 74 -8.29 -17.12 7.38
C PHE A 74 -9.59 -17.79 7.86
N ARG A 75 -10.10 -18.74 7.06
CA ARG A 75 -11.32 -19.46 7.38
C ARG A 75 -11.20 -20.18 8.73
N GLN A 76 -12.06 -19.82 9.67
CA GLN A 76 -12.18 -20.47 10.96
C GLN A 76 -13.08 -21.71 10.88
N LEU A 77 -12.73 -22.75 11.63
CA LEU A 77 -13.53 -23.98 11.72
C LEU A 77 -14.56 -23.87 12.87
N ALA A 78 -15.84 -23.98 12.54
CA ALA A 78 -16.91 -23.99 13.54
C ALA A 78 -16.91 -25.25 14.41
N SER A 79 -16.53 -26.39 13.83
CA SER A 79 -16.44 -27.68 14.51
C SER A 79 -15.37 -28.53 13.84
N PRO A 80 -14.29 -28.86 14.54
CA PRO A 80 -13.22 -29.67 13.97
C PRO A 80 -13.62 -31.16 13.96
N SER A 81 -13.14 -31.89 12.96
CA SER A 81 -12.99 -33.32 13.12
C SER A 81 -11.76 -33.59 13.98
N VAL A 82 -11.96 -33.90 15.24
CA VAL A 82 -10.86 -34.30 16.14
C VAL A 82 -10.58 -35.76 15.95
N ASN A 83 -9.38 -36.11 15.50
CA ASN A 83 -8.87 -37.50 15.46
C ASN A 83 -7.50 -37.56 16.13
N ALA A 84 -6.90 -38.74 16.21
CA ALA A 84 -5.61 -38.91 16.88
C ALA A 84 -4.46 -38.09 16.27
N GLU A 85 -4.58 -37.65 15.02
CA GLU A 85 -3.55 -36.92 14.26
C GLU A 85 -3.81 -35.43 14.18
N THR A 86 -5.01 -34.95 14.58
CA THR A 86 -5.44 -33.55 14.50
C THR A 86 -5.68 -32.99 15.89
N ARG A 87 -5.05 -31.84 16.19
CA ARG A 87 -5.27 -31.05 17.38
C ARG A 87 -6.00 -29.75 17.03
N TYR A 88 -7.09 -29.45 17.72
CA TYR A 88 -7.84 -28.20 17.56
C TYR A 88 -7.51 -27.20 18.68
N PHE A 89 -7.42 -25.93 18.29
CA PHE A 89 -7.17 -24.81 19.20
C PHE A 89 -8.40 -23.90 19.23
N PRO A 90 -9.21 -23.97 20.30
CA PRO A 90 -10.44 -23.18 20.40
C PRO A 90 -10.19 -21.67 20.47
N GLU A 91 -9.02 -21.25 20.91
CA GLU A 91 -8.60 -19.86 21.02
C GLU A 91 -8.55 -19.15 19.66
N THR A 92 -8.07 -19.84 18.66
CA THR A 92 -7.93 -19.31 17.28
C THR A 92 -8.93 -19.96 16.30
N LYS A 93 -9.63 -21.03 16.73
CA LYS A 93 -10.55 -21.84 15.90
C LYS A 93 -9.88 -22.47 14.68
N HIS A 94 -8.61 -22.89 14.86
CA HIS A 94 -7.83 -23.58 13.83
C HIS A 94 -7.36 -24.93 14.30
N SER A 95 -7.08 -25.81 13.34
CA SER A 95 -6.55 -27.15 13.57
C SER A 95 -5.09 -27.23 13.18
N LEU A 96 -4.38 -28.18 13.79
CA LEU A 96 -3.00 -28.52 13.47
C LEU A 96 -2.89 -30.04 13.34
N ALA A 97 -2.36 -30.52 12.21
CA ALA A 97 -2.40 -31.95 11.90
C ALA A 97 -1.06 -32.48 11.34
N TYR A 98 -0.92 -33.79 11.33
CA TYR A 98 0.13 -34.55 10.65
C TYR A 98 1.57 -34.03 10.87
N GLY A 99 2.31 -33.80 9.78
CA GLY A 99 3.72 -33.39 9.81
C GLY A 99 3.93 -32.04 10.46
N PHE A 100 3.04 -31.06 10.25
CA PHE A 100 3.11 -29.77 10.92
C PHE A 100 2.88 -29.86 12.41
N ARG A 101 1.95 -30.72 12.86
CA ARG A 101 1.75 -30.99 14.29
C ARG A 101 2.97 -31.65 14.91
N ALA A 102 3.53 -32.68 14.27
CA ALA A 102 4.73 -33.37 14.77
C ALA A 102 5.90 -32.39 14.89
N TYR A 103 6.12 -31.57 13.88
CA TYR A 103 7.18 -30.54 13.88
C TYR A 103 6.97 -29.52 15.01
N TRP A 104 5.75 -28.99 15.16
CA TRP A 104 5.39 -28.04 16.19
C TRP A 104 5.65 -28.59 17.59
N GLU A 105 5.21 -29.83 17.88
CA GLU A 105 5.38 -30.49 19.18
C GLU A 105 6.86 -30.78 19.49
N GLN A 106 7.66 -31.12 18.48
CA GLN A 106 9.09 -31.46 18.66
C GLN A 106 9.98 -30.21 18.84
N HIS A 107 9.58 -29.05 18.34
CA HIS A 107 10.41 -27.85 18.33
C HIS A 107 9.91 -26.73 19.24
N GLY A 108 9.24 -27.07 20.34
CA GLY A 108 8.89 -26.13 21.41
C GLY A 108 7.46 -25.57 21.36
N GLY A 109 6.66 -25.99 20.40
CA GLY A 109 5.21 -25.80 20.42
C GLY A 109 4.77 -24.34 20.63
N LEU A 110 3.89 -24.16 21.61
CA LEU A 110 3.29 -22.87 21.94
C LEU A 110 4.33 -21.80 22.34
N ASP A 111 5.37 -22.20 23.06
CA ASP A 111 6.38 -21.27 23.56
C ASP A 111 7.23 -20.69 22.44
N VAL A 112 7.51 -21.47 21.39
CA VAL A 112 8.32 -21.04 20.25
C VAL A 112 7.45 -20.45 19.14
N PHE A 113 6.44 -21.18 18.67
CA PHE A 113 5.69 -20.81 17.45
C PHE A 113 4.39 -20.07 17.73
N GLY A 114 3.84 -20.18 18.94
CA GLY A 114 2.50 -19.70 19.25
C GLY A 114 1.40 -20.62 18.71
N LEU A 115 0.18 -20.12 18.70
CA LEU A 115 -1.01 -20.83 18.19
C LEU A 115 -1.04 -20.83 16.66
N PRO A 116 -1.62 -21.87 16.02
CA PRO A 116 -1.95 -21.80 14.60
C PRO A 116 -3.03 -20.72 14.39
N ILE A 117 -2.87 -19.90 13.37
CA ILE A 117 -3.77 -18.80 12.99
C ILE A 117 -4.36 -18.98 11.59
N SER A 118 -4.08 -20.09 10.93
CA SER A 118 -4.72 -20.52 9.68
C SER A 118 -4.90 -22.04 9.68
N GLU A 119 -5.72 -22.55 8.76
CA GLU A 119 -5.63 -23.93 8.30
C GLU A 119 -4.47 -24.09 7.31
N GLU A 120 -4.17 -25.32 6.90
CA GLU A 120 -3.26 -25.60 5.79
C GLU A 120 -3.87 -25.12 4.46
N PHE A 121 -3.07 -24.47 3.63
CA PHE A 121 -3.45 -24.07 2.26
C PHE A 121 -2.20 -23.93 1.38
N SER A 122 -2.42 -23.93 0.05
CA SER A 122 -1.30 -23.78 -0.89
C SER A 122 -1.00 -22.31 -1.18
N GLU A 123 0.26 -21.91 -1.01
CA GLU A 123 0.71 -20.54 -1.22
C GLU A 123 1.98 -20.49 -2.07
N LEU A 124 2.11 -19.44 -2.90
CA LEU A 124 3.32 -19.15 -3.66
C LEU A 124 4.42 -18.65 -2.70
N ASN A 125 5.59 -19.29 -2.70
CA ASN A 125 6.75 -18.77 -2.01
C ASN A 125 7.43 -17.71 -2.90
N PRO A 126 7.48 -16.42 -2.47
CA PRO A 126 8.02 -15.35 -3.30
C PRO A 126 9.52 -15.43 -3.52
N VAL A 127 10.23 -16.27 -2.75
CA VAL A 127 11.70 -16.42 -2.84
C VAL A 127 12.09 -17.30 -4.01
N ASP A 128 11.38 -18.41 -4.23
CA ASP A 128 11.72 -19.38 -5.29
C ASP A 128 10.64 -19.55 -6.37
N GLY A 129 9.49 -18.88 -6.20
CA GLY A 129 8.38 -18.91 -7.15
C GLY A 129 7.60 -20.24 -7.18
N LYS A 130 7.83 -21.15 -6.23
CA LYS A 130 7.10 -22.42 -6.13
C LYS A 130 5.91 -22.32 -5.17
N LYS A 131 4.95 -23.20 -5.35
CA LYS A 131 3.83 -23.36 -4.41
C LYS A 131 4.13 -24.44 -3.40
N TYR A 132 3.91 -24.12 -2.14
CA TYR A 132 4.01 -25.04 -1.01
C TYR A 132 2.69 -25.08 -0.24
N ASP A 133 2.40 -26.22 0.39
CA ASP A 133 1.37 -26.27 1.41
C ASP A 133 1.94 -25.61 2.66
N VAL A 134 1.23 -24.62 3.19
CA VAL A 134 1.70 -23.78 4.31
C VAL A 134 0.65 -23.70 5.40
N GLN A 135 1.11 -23.42 6.62
CA GLN A 135 0.25 -23.06 7.74
C GLN A 135 0.90 -21.91 8.53
N TYR A 136 0.10 -20.89 8.84
CA TYR A 136 0.55 -19.75 9.65
C TYR A 136 0.32 -20.01 11.13
N PHE A 137 1.31 -19.63 11.93
CA PHE A 137 1.30 -19.55 13.38
C PHE A 137 1.53 -18.10 13.80
N GLU A 138 1.26 -17.74 15.05
CA GLU A 138 1.49 -16.39 15.53
C GLU A 138 2.93 -15.89 15.26
N ARG A 139 3.93 -16.77 15.36
CA ARG A 139 5.37 -16.42 15.26
C ARG A 139 6.09 -17.01 14.06
N ALA A 140 5.47 -17.90 13.30
CA ALA A 140 6.08 -18.62 12.19
C ALA A 140 5.10 -18.89 11.04
N ARG A 141 5.63 -19.29 9.90
CA ARG A 141 4.91 -19.98 8.82
C ARG A 141 5.64 -21.29 8.54
N PHE A 142 4.93 -22.42 8.62
CA PHE A 142 5.46 -23.71 8.21
C PHE A 142 5.17 -23.93 6.74
N GLU A 143 6.12 -24.56 6.04
CA GLU A 143 6.06 -24.90 4.62
C GLU A 143 6.39 -26.38 4.44
N ARG A 144 5.58 -27.11 3.69
CA ARG A 144 5.84 -28.50 3.34
C ARG A 144 6.62 -28.59 2.06
N HIS A 145 7.80 -29.20 2.13
CA HIS A 145 8.73 -29.41 1.05
C HIS A 145 8.71 -30.89 0.62
N PRO A 146 7.85 -31.29 -0.33
CA PRO A 146 7.68 -32.69 -0.71
C PRO A 146 8.94 -33.31 -1.33
N GLU A 147 9.86 -32.48 -1.84
CA GLU A 147 11.16 -32.90 -2.33
C GLU A 147 12.08 -33.48 -1.23
N PHE A 148 11.76 -33.22 0.03
CA PHE A 148 12.45 -33.75 1.21
C PHE A 148 11.59 -34.71 2.03
N ALA A 149 10.56 -35.30 1.42
CA ALA A 149 9.62 -36.20 2.10
C ALA A 149 10.35 -37.33 2.85
N GLY A 150 9.90 -37.59 4.09
CA GLY A 150 10.51 -38.60 4.97
C GLY A 150 11.85 -38.20 5.61
N THR A 151 12.26 -36.95 5.46
CA THR A 151 13.44 -36.38 6.16
C THR A 151 13.03 -35.29 7.16
N PRO A 152 13.90 -34.92 8.11
CA PRO A 152 13.62 -33.79 9.00
C PRO A 152 13.38 -32.45 8.29
N ASN A 153 13.77 -32.32 7.01
CA ASN A 153 13.62 -31.11 6.21
C ASN A 153 12.30 -31.05 5.41
N GLU A 154 11.40 -32.02 5.59
CA GLU A 154 10.08 -32.01 4.93
C GLU A 154 9.22 -30.82 5.41
N THR A 155 9.32 -30.46 6.69
CA THR A 155 8.75 -29.22 7.22
C THR A 155 9.86 -28.20 7.44
N GLN A 156 9.72 -27.03 6.83
CA GLN A 156 10.65 -25.92 7.02
C GLN A 156 9.88 -24.66 7.42
N LEU A 157 10.60 -23.69 7.99
CA LEU A 157 10.05 -22.37 8.27
C LEU A 157 10.27 -21.44 7.08
N GLY A 158 9.25 -20.70 6.72
CA GLY A 158 9.33 -19.62 5.73
C GLY A 158 10.25 -18.48 6.19
N PHE A 159 10.75 -17.69 5.26
CA PHE A 159 11.67 -16.57 5.51
C PHE A 159 10.96 -15.32 6.05
N LEU A 160 10.16 -15.48 7.10
CA LEU A 160 9.37 -14.37 7.67
C LEU A 160 10.24 -13.26 8.26
N GLY A 161 11.45 -13.58 8.73
CA GLY A 161 12.37 -12.57 9.23
C GLY A 161 12.84 -11.60 8.14
N LYS A 162 13.14 -12.10 6.93
CA LYS A 162 13.46 -11.26 5.77
C LYS A 162 12.27 -10.37 5.39
N GLN A 163 11.07 -10.93 5.32
CA GLN A 163 9.86 -10.18 5.00
C GLN A 163 9.55 -9.10 6.04
N LEU A 164 9.69 -9.44 7.33
CA LEU A 164 9.47 -8.48 8.41
C LEU A 164 10.52 -7.37 8.43
N TYR A 165 11.78 -7.69 8.08
CA TYR A 165 12.83 -6.69 7.91
C TYR A 165 12.50 -5.71 6.78
N GLN A 166 12.07 -6.22 5.63
CA GLN A 166 11.65 -5.40 4.50
C GLN A 166 10.44 -4.51 4.82
N PHE A 167 9.50 -5.04 5.61
CA PHE A 167 8.35 -4.28 6.08
C PHE A 167 8.75 -3.14 7.03
N ALA A 168 9.61 -3.40 8.01
CA ALA A 168 9.88 -2.48 9.09
C ALA A 168 11.04 -1.51 8.83
N GLU A 169 12.06 -1.95 8.07
CA GLU A 169 13.33 -1.20 7.90
C GLU A 169 13.49 -0.60 6.49
N GLY A 170 12.54 -0.85 5.59
CA GLY A 170 12.38 -0.09 4.36
C GLY A 170 12.97 -0.67 3.09
N VAL A 171 12.70 0.05 2.01
CA VAL A 171 13.11 -0.23 0.64
C VAL A 171 14.26 0.68 0.27
N ARG A 172 15.32 0.12 -0.29
CA ARG A 172 16.22 0.88 -1.14
C ARG A 172 15.67 0.83 -2.56
N LEU A 173 15.29 1.98 -3.11
CA LEU A 173 14.89 2.08 -4.51
C LEU A 173 16.15 1.97 -5.38
N PRO A 174 16.40 0.86 -6.09
CA PRO A 174 17.48 0.81 -7.06
C PRO A 174 17.05 1.51 -8.34
N GLY A 175 17.84 2.45 -8.81
CA GLY A 175 17.81 2.91 -10.19
C GLY A 175 16.75 3.96 -10.54
N VAL A 176 16.22 4.66 -9.58
CA VAL A 176 15.38 5.83 -9.84
C VAL A 176 16.26 7.00 -10.21
N THR A 177 16.05 7.59 -11.39
CA THR A 177 16.84 8.72 -11.93
C THR A 177 16.82 9.93 -11.00
N ASP A 178 17.76 10.88 -11.14
CA ASP A 178 17.95 12.02 -10.24
C ASP A 178 16.69 12.83 -9.93
N LEU A 179 15.71 12.86 -10.84
CA LEU A 179 14.40 13.49 -10.59
C LEU A 179 13.60 12.73 -9.53
N VAL A 180 13.73 11.43 -9.50
CA VAL A 180 13.07 10.52 -8.55
C VAL A 180 13.98 10.26 -7.34
N ALA A 181 15.30 10.45 -7.44
CA ALA A 181 16.21 10.37 -6.29
C ALA A 181 15.90 11.46 -5.24
N GLY A 182 15.41 12.63 -5.65
CA GLY A 182 14.80 13.61 -4.75
C GLY A 182 13.45 13.15 -4.15
N LEU A 183 12.80 12.14 -4.75
CA LEU A 183 11.51 11.57 -4.34
C LEU A 183 11.66 10.36 -3.42
N ALA A 184 12.83 9.78 -3.37
CA ALA A 184 13.16 8.58 -2.61
C ALA A 184 13.99 8.93 -1.38
N ASN A 185 13.59 9.94 -0.61
CA ASN A 185 14.22 10.18 0.67
C ASN A 185 13.58 9.27 1.72
N PRO A 186 14.19 8.10 2.05
CA PRO A 186 13.63 7.21 3.05
C PRO A 186 13.46 7.97 4.37
N GLY A 187 12.26 8.00 4.90
CA GLY A 187 11.93 8.71 6.13
C GLY A 187 11.51 10.18 5.97
N ASN A 188 11.52 10.73 4.75
CA ASN A 188 10.93 12.06 4.47
C ASN A 188 10.16 12.03 3.14
N PRO A 189 8.95 11.46 3.09
CA PRO A 189 8.15 11.41 1.88
C PRO A 189 7.83 12.81 1.40
N ASN A 190 7.84 13.01 0.07
CA ASN A 190 7.42 14.26 -0.53
C ASN A 190 5.96 14.54 -0.18
N PHE A 191 5.70 15.76 0.27
CA PHE A 191 4.35 16.19 0.62
C PHE A 191 3.74 16.98 -0.53
N GLY A 192 2.58 16.52 -0.98
CA GLY A 192 1.79 17.11 -2.05
C GLY A 192 0.35 17.38 -1.63
N LEU A 193 -0.38 18.01 -2.55
CA LEU A 193 -1.82 18.23 -2.43
C LEU A 193 -2.54 17.71 -3.67
N VAL A 194 -3.72 17.15 -3.46
CA VAL A 194 -4.67 16.95 -4.55
C VAL A 194 -5.40 18.25 -4.82
N THR A 195 -5.42 18.66 -6.07
CA THR A 195 -6.01 19.92 -6.49
C THR A 195 -6.90 19.71 -7.69
N GLU A 196 -7.85 20.63 -7.87
CA GLU A 196 -8.62 20.72 -9.09
C GLU A 196 -8.51 22.14 -9.64
N PHE A 197 -7.86 22.27 -10.78
CA PHE A 197 -7.64 23.56 -11.41
C PHE A 197 -8.62 23.87 -12.54
N THR A 198 -9.34 22.86 -13.03
CA THR A 198 -10.27 23.02 -14.15
C THR A 198 -11.40 23.96 -13.76
N ASN A 199 -11.64 25.00 -14.58
CA ASN A 199 -12.68 26.00 -14.33
C ASN A 199 -12.57 26.76 -12.99
N GLN A 200 -11.36 26.83 -12.41
CA GLN A 200 -11.08 27.51 -11.16
C GLN A 200 -10.21 28.76 -11.38
N PRO A 201 -10.22 29.76 -10.46
CA PRO A 201 -9.31 30.89 -10.53
C PRO A 201 -7.86 30.43 -10.27
N ARG A 202 -7.18 30.00 -11.34
CA ARG A 202 -5.87 29.37 -11.33
C ARG A 202 -4.83 30.15 -10.50
N GLU A 203 -4.78 31.47 -10.65
CA GLU A 203 -3.83 32.32 -9.90
C GLU A 203 -3.99 32.20 -8.37
N ARG A 204 -5.23 32.11 -7.88
CA ARG A 204 -5.50 31.93 -6.46
C ARG A 204 -5.00 30.59 -5.95
N LEU A 205 -5.20 29.52 -6.73
CA LEU A 205 -4.75 28.18 -6.37
C LEU A 205 -3.23 28.08 -6.39
N LEU A 206 -2.58 28.62 -7.41
CA LEU A 206 -1.11 28.70 -7.49
C LEU A 206 -0.52 29.47 -6.33
N LYS A 207 -1.14 30.59 -5.92
CA LYS A 207 -0.75 31.34 -4.73
C LYS A 207 -0.89 30.50 -3.46
N SER A 208 -1.96 29.71 -3.32
CA SER A 208 -2.16 28.85 -2.17
C SER A 208 -1.13 27.71 -2.13
N VAL A 209 -0.79 27.09 -3.27
CA VAL A 209 0.26 26.09 -3.38
C VAL A 209 1.62 26.65 -2.94
N ALA A 210 1.96 27.86 -3.43
CA ALA A 210 3.19 28.56 -3.05
C ALA A 210 3.21 28.96 -1.55
N ASP A 211 2.10 29.49 -1.03
CA ASP A 211 1.97 29.90 0.39
C ASP A 211 2.09 28.70 1.35
N LEU A 212 1.61 27.52 0.92
CA LEU A 212 1.73 26.28 1.66
C LEU A 212 3.13 25.64 1.56
N GLY A 213 4.02 26.14 0.70
CA GLY A 213 5.35 25.55 0.45
C GLY A 213 5.28 24.16 -0.15
N ILE A 214 4.30 23.90 -1.01
CA ILE A 214 4.07 22.60 -1.63
C ILE A 214 4.94 22.44 -2.87
N HIS A 215 5.59 21.28 -3.01
CA HIS A 215 6.46 20.95 -4.14
C HIS A 215 5.85 19.92 -5.10
N TRP A 216 4.71 19.33 -4.74
CA TRP A 216 3.98 18.38 -5.58
C TRP A 216 2.49 18.66 -5.59
N VAL A 217 1.90 18.57 -6.78
CA VAL A 217 0.45 18.65 -6.98
C VAL A 217 -0.01 17.38 -7.70
N ARG A 218 -1.06 16.73 -7.18
CA ARG A 218 -1.79 15.69 -7.91
C ARG A 218 -3.03 16.30 -8.52
N GLN A 219 -3.17 16.18 -9.86
CA GLN A 219 -4.30 16.65 -10.64
C GLN A 219 -5.00 15.47 -11.31
N PRO A 220 -6.25 15.17 -10.94
CA PRO A 220 -7.08 14.23 -11.69
C PRO A 220 -7.36 14.75 -13.11
N VAL A 221 -7.35 13.83 -14.07
CA VAL A 221 -7.55 14.11 -15.50
C VAL A 221 -8.47 13.06 -16.08
N GLN A 222 -9.53 13.50 -16.72
CA GLN A 222 -10.49 12.64 -17.37
C GLN A 222 -10.14 12.45 -18.84
N TRP A 223 -9.81 11.21 -19.25
CA TRP A 223 -9.44 10.91 -20.63
C TRP A 223 -10.54 11.32 -21.62
N PHE A 224 -11.83 11.06 -21.30
CA PHE A 224 -12.93 11.42 -22.19
C PHE A 224 -13.00 12.92 -22.50
N ALA A 225 -12.53 13.79 -21.60
CA ALA A 225 -12.53 15.23 -21.82
C ALA A 225 -11.43 15.68 -22.80
N MET A 226 -10.39 14.87 -22.98
CA MET A 226 -9.23 15.19 -23.80
C MET A 226 -9.19 14.47 -25.15
N GLU A 227 -9.94 13.38 -25.31
CA GLU A 227 -10.04 12.59 -26.54
C GLU A 227 -11.51 12.16 -26.78
N SER A 228 -12.39 13.11 -27.05
CA SER A 228 -13.80 12.81 -27.36
C SER A 228 -13.97 12.07 -28.69
N THR A 229 -13.05 12.25 -29.62
CA THR A 229 -12.97 11.56 -30.89
C THR A 229 -11.63 10.83 -30.99
N PRO A 230 -11.60 9.54 -31.41
CA PRO A 230 -10.37 8.76 -31.49
C PRO A 230 -9.24 9.45 -32.22
N GLY A 231 -8.08 9.64 -31.58
CA GLY A 231 -6.89 10.25 -32.15
C GLY A 231 -6.92 11.78 -32.26
N VAL A 232 -7.98 12.44 -31.78
CA VAL A 232 -8.09 13.91 -31.73
C VAL A 232 -7.96 14.37 -30.28
N TYR A 233 -6.80 14.96 -29.95
CA TYR A 233 -6.44 15.32 -28.58
C TYR A 233 -6.61 16.82 -28.33
N ASP A 234 -7.25 17.16 -27.22
CA ASP A 234 -7.30 18.52 -26.67
C ASP A 234 -6.70 18.55 -25.25
N PHE A 235 -5.46 19.03 -25.16
CA PHE A 235 -4.75 19.19 -23.90
C PHE A 235 -4.81 20.62 -23.34
N SER A 236 -5.57 21.52 -23.95
CA SER A 236 -5.64 22.95 -23.59
C SER A 236 -6.03 23.16 -22.12
N GLY A 237 -6.90 22.29 -21.58
CA GLY A 237 -7.35 22.35 -20.19
C GLY A 237 -6.24 22.19 -19.16
N ILE A 238 -5.15 21.48 -19.50
CA ILE A 238 -4.03 21.22 -18.58
C ILE A 238 -2.71 21.87 -19.01
N ASP A 239 -2.58 22.35 -20.25
CA ASP A 239 -1.35 22.99 -20.75
C ASP A 239 -0.88 24.13 -19.87
N LEU A 240 -1.78 25.05 -19.55
CA LEU A 240 -1.46 26.22 -18.71
C LEU A 240 -1.08 25.80 -17.29
N LEU A 241 -1.81 24.84 -16.72
CA LEU A 241 -1.55 24.34 -15.38
C LEU A 241 -0.16 23.72 -15.28
N VAL A 242 0.16 22.78 -16.17
CA VAL A 242 1.46 22.10 -16.16
C VAL A 242 2.60 23.09 -16.34
N ASN A 243 2.44 24.09 -17.24
CA ASN A 243 3.45 25.10 -17.45
C ASN A 243 3.64 26.00 -16.23
N ASP A 244 2.56 26.48 -15.61
CA ASP A 244 2.64 27.38 -14.45
C ASP A 244 3.26 26.69 -13.23
N LEU A 245 2.87 25.45 -12.97
CA LEU A 245 3.46 24.65 -11.88
C LEU A 245 4.94 24.36 -12.14
N HIS A 246 5.29 23.99 -13.38
CA HIS A 246 6.68 23.76 -13.77
C HIS A 246 7.56 25.02 -13.57
N VAL A 247 7.07 26.20 -13.98
CA VAL A 247 7.77 27.49 -13.77
C VAL A 247 7.95 27.81 -12.29
N GLN A 248 7.00 27.39 -11.44
CA GLN A 248 7.11 27.56 -9.98
C GLN A 248 7.98 26.50 -9.31
N GLY A 249 8.53 25.54 -10.05
CA GLY A 249 9.31 24.41 -9.49
C GLY A 249 8.45 23.38 -8.75
N VAL A 250 7.15 23.33 -9.05
CA VAL A 250 6.21 22.35 -8.48
C VAL A 250 6.04 21.18 -9.45
N ALA A 251 6.34 19.99 -8.98
CA ALA A 251 6.15 18.75 -9.76
C ALA A 251 4.66 18.36 -9.83
N VAL A 252 4.28 17.72 -10.93
CA VAL A 252 2.90 17.33 -11.19
C VAL A 252 2.79 15.82 -11.29
N LEU A 253 1.86 15.23 -10.53
CA LEU A 253 1.32 13.90 -10.73
C LEU A 253 -0.02 14.04 -11.45
N LEU A 254 -0.11 13.59 -12.69
CA LEU A 254 -1.39 13.48 -13.39
C LEU A 254 -1.98 12.09 -13.15
N THR A 255 -3.21 12.04 -12.65
CA THR A 255 -3.99 10.80 -12.51
C THR A 255 -4.97 10.71 -13.65
N ILE A 256 -4.80 9.72 -14.53
CA ILE A 256 -5.62 9.58 -15.73
C ILE A 256 -6.63 8.46 -15.56
N SER A 257 -7.91 8.79 -15.67
CA SER A 257 -9.03 7.83 -15.58
C SER A 257 -10.17 8.22 -16.53
N SER A 258 -11.28 7.50 -16.46
CA SER A 258 -12.55 7.81 -17.14
C SER A 258 -12.44 7.80 -18.67
N SER A 259 -12.62 6.63 -19.27
CA SER A 259 -12.57 6.45 -20.72
C SER A 259 -13.65 7.24 -21.45
N PRO A 260 -13.39 7.69 -22.69
CA PRO A 260 -14.45 8.15 -23.58
C PRO A 260 -15.38 6.97 -23.97
N THR A 261 -16.65 7.27 -24.22
CA THR A 261 -17.69 6.26 -24.49
C THR A 261 -17.38 5.36 -25.68
N TRP A 262 -16.63 5.85 -26.67
CA TRP A 262 -16.19 5.05 -27.82
C TRP A 262 -15.16 3.98 -27.44
N ALA A 263 -14.44 4.15 -26.34
CA ALA A 263 -13.38 3.24 -25.89
C ALA A 263 -13.90 2.14 -24.94
N THR A 264 -15.10 2.23 -24.41
CA THR A 264 -15.67 1.26 -23.46
C THR A 264 -16.63 0.29 -24.14
N ALA A 265 -16.89 -0.85 -23.48
CA ALA A 265 -17.85 -1.83 -23.97
C ALA A 265 -19.30 -1.43 -23.64
N ALA A 266 -19.51 -0.79 -22.51
CA ALA A 266 -20.83 -0.41 -22.02
C ALA A 266 -21.27 1.00 -22.43
N GLY A 267 -20.37 1.79 -23.06
CA GLY A 267 -20.62 3.19 -23.37
C GLY A 267 -20.63 4.10 -22.13
N ASP A 268 -20.06 3.61 -21.03
CA ASP A 268 -19.79 4.33 -19.79
C ASP A 268 -18.39 4.97 -19.78
N ASN A 269 -17.94 5.46 -18.65
CA ASN A 269 -16.60 6.02 -18.47
C ASN A 269 -15.63 5.06 -17.75
N GLY A 270 -15.92 3.77 -17.72
CA GLY A 270 -15.12 2.74 -17.09
C GLY A 270 -13.84 2.37 -17.82
N GLY A 271 -13.20 1.28 -17.42
CA GLY A 271 -11.99 0.76 -18.03
C GLY A 271 -12.12 0.52 -19.56
N PRO A 272 -11.07 0.78 -20.33
CA PRO A 272 -11.15 0.67 -21.78
C PRO A 272 -11.27 -0.81 -22.21
N ARG A 273 -12.08 -1.05 -23.25
CA ARG A 273 -12.21 -2.36 -23.88
C ARG A 273 -10.89 -2.83 -24.54
N ASN A 274 -10.14 -1.89 -25.08
CA ASN A 274 -8.85 -2.16 -25.72
C ASN A 274 -7.76 -1.31 -25.04
N PRO A 275 -6.85 -1.90 -24.25
CA PRO A 275 -5.76 -1.18 -23.61
C PRO A 275 -4.86 -0.39 -24.56
N ALA A 276 -4.76 -0.78 -25.82
CA ALA A 276 -3.93 -0.08 -26.81
C ALA A 276 -4.46 1.33 -27.14
N ASP A 277 -5.77 1.58 -27.01
CA ASP A 277 -6.34 2.91 -27.21
C ASP A 277 -5.90 3.86 -26.10
N PHE A 278 -5.93 3.40 -24.86
CA PHE A 278 -5.42 4.16 -23.71
C PHE A 278 -3.89 4.38 -23.83
N ALA A 279 -3.14 3.36 -24.21
CA ALA A 279 -1.69 3.48 -24.41
C ALA A 279 -1.32 4.52 -25.48
N ARG A 280 -2.08 4.60 -26.58
CA ARG A 280 -1.93 5.62 -27.61
C ARG A 280 -2.18 7.03 -27.06
N PHE A 281 -3.27 7.20 -26.28
CA PHE A 281 -3.56 8.46 -25.59
C PHE A 281 -2.43 8.84 -24.62
N MET A 282 -1.99 7.90 -23.77
CA MET A 282 -0.91 8.14 -22.81
C MET A 282 0.41 8.49 -23.49
N SER A 283 0.73 7.90 -24.64
CA SER A 283 1.90 8.27 -25.45
C SER A 283 1.83 9.72 -25.93
N ALA A 284 0.67 10.16 -26.43
CA ALA A 284 0.47 11.54 -26.87
C ALA A 284 0.54 12.53 -25.70
N LEU A 285 -0.06 12.19 -24.57
CA LEU A 285 -0.03 12.99 -23.33
C LEU A 285 1.40 13.13 -22.79
N ALA A 286 2.12 12.01 -22.67
CA ALA A 286 3.49 12.00 -22.17
C ALA A 286 4.44 12.75 -23.11
N ALA A 287 4.30 12.60 -24.42
CA ALA A 287 5.08 13.37 -25.39
C ALA A 287 4.81 14.88 -25.29
N ARG A 288 3.55 15.28 -25.05
CA ARG A 288 3.18 16.70 -24.89
C ARG A 288 3.85 17.33 -23.69
N PHE A 289 3.96 16.61 -22.58
CA PHE A 289 4.43 17.14 -21.30
C PHE A 289 5.80 16.60 -20.87
N ALA A 290 6.55 15.98 -21.76
CA ALA A 290 7.86 15.41 -21.46
C ALA A 290 8.77 16.40 -20.74
N GLY A 291 9.34 15.96 -19.60
CA GLY A 291 10.21 16.75 -18.74
C GLY A 291 9.50 17.83 -17.89
N ARG A 292 8.16 17.97 -17.97
CA ARG A 292 7.36 18.91 -17.18
C ARG A 292 6.39 18.24 -16.20
N VAL A 293 5.93 17.05 -16.51
CA VAL A 293 5.15 16.19 -15.63
C VAL A 293 6.09 15.22 -14.93
N GLY A 294 6.03 15.14 -13.60
CA GLY A 294 6.91 14.28 -12.81
C GLY A 294 6.43 12.83 -12.76
N ALA A 295 5.12 12.61 -12.80
CA ALA A 295 4.53 11.27 -12.68
C ALA A 295 3.17 11.15 -13.36
N TYR A 296 2.85 9.92 -13.82
CA TYR A 296 1.54 9.54 -14.35
C TYR A 296 0.97 8.40 -13.52
N GLU A 297 -0.18 8.60 -12.89
CA GLU A 297 -0.94 7.56 -12.20
C GLU A 297 -1.96 6.98 -13.18
N ILE A 298 -1.87 5.67 -13.40
CA ILE A 298 -2.65 4.96 -14.41
C ILE A 298 -3.94 4.46 -13.80
N TRP A 299 -5.01 5.18 -13.99
CA TRP A 299 -6.34 5.00 -13.41
C TRP A 299 -6.47 5.49 -11.97
N ASN A 300 -7.73 5.47 -11.47
CA ASN A 300 -8.12 5.77 -10.10
C ASN A 300 -9.01 4.64 -9.59
N GLU A 301 -8.74 4.11 -8.42
CA GLU A 301 -9.53 3.13 -7.67
C GLU A 301 -10.16 1.98 -8.51
N PRO A 302 -9.35 1.24 -9.31
CA PRO A 302 -9.88 0.23 -10.23
C PRO A 302 -10.50 -0.99 -9.53
N ASN A 303 -10.41 -1.05 -8.22
CA ASN A 303 -11.08 -2.05 -7.38
C ASN A 303 -12.56 -1.71 -7.08
N LEU A 304 -13.05 -0.55 -7.52
CA LEU A 304 -14.43 -0.11 -7.37
C LEU A 304 -15.16 -0.11 -8.72
N ALA A 305 -16.38 -0.66 -8.76
CA ALA A 305 -17.17 -0.67 -9.98
C ALA A 305 -17.61 0.74 -10.42
N LEU A 306 -17.70 1.68 -9.48
CA LEU A 306 -17.97 3.09 -9.77
C LEU A 306 -16.86 3.72 -10.65
N GLU A 307 -15.62 3.27 -10.47
CA GLU A 307 -14.44 3.82 -11.16
C GLU A 307 -14.01 2.97 -12.37
N TRP A 308 -14.12 1.63 -12.26
CA TRP A 308 -13.67 0.72 -13.31
C TRP A 308 -14.76 0.38 -14.32
N GLY A 309 -16.02 0.48 -13.95
CA GLY A 309 -17.16 0.06 -14.76
C GLY A 309 -17.92 -1.12 -14.17
N PRO A 310 -18.84 -1.74 -14.91
CA PRO A 310 -19.89 -2.59 -14.35
C PRO A 310 -19.37 -3.88 -13.69
N ARG A 311 -18.11 -4.21 -13.90
CA ARG A 311 -17.45 -5.36 -13.28
C ARG A 311 -15.96 -5.11 -13.11
N VAL A 312 -15.52 -5.09 -11.89
CA VAL A 312 -14.11 -4.99 -11.49
C VAL A 312 -13.32 -6.22 -11.96
N ASP A 313 -12.18 -5.98 -12.63
CA ASP A 313 -11.32 -7.03 -13.18
C ASP A 313 -9.83 -6.68 -12.95
N PRO A 314 -9.16 -7.32 -11.96
CA PRO A 314 -7.75 -7.08 -11.69
C PRO A 314 -6.83 -7.42 -12.87
N GLY A 315 -7.16 -8.49 -13.63
CA GLY A 315 -6.38 -8.88 -14.81
C GLY A 315 -6.44 -7.84 -15.92
N ALA A 316 -7.64 -7.31 -16.21
CA ALA A 316 -7.81 -6.25 -17.19
C ALA A 316 -7.05 -4.97 -16.81
N TYR A 317 -6.99 -4.64 -15.51
CA TYR A 317 -6.18 -3.51 -15.04
C TYR A 317 -4.67 -3.75 -15.23
N VAL A 318 -4.16 -4.96 -14.99
CA VAL A 318 -2.74 -5.27 -15.26
C VAL A 318 -2.45 -5.17 -16.76
N GLU A 319 -3.35 -5.63 -17.63
CA GLU A 319 -3.18 -5.48 -19.08
C GLU A 319 -3.19 -4.00 -19.53
N LEU A 320 -3.99 -3.15 -18.86
CA LEU A 320 -3.95 -1.69 -19.07
C LEU A 320 -2.56 -1.11 -18.74
N LEU A 321 -2.00 -1.46 -17.59
CA LEU A 321 -0.66 -1.03 -17.18
C LEU A 321 0.43 -1.53 -18.15
N LYS A 322 0.35 -2.79 -18.56
CA LYS A 322 1.29 -3.41 -19.52
C LYS A 322 1.30 -2.68 -20.87
N ALA A 323 0.17 -2.13 -21.28
CA ALA A 323 0.07 -1.36 -22.52
C ALA A 323 0.55 0.10 -22.32
N ALA A 324 0.12 0.76 -21.26
CA ALA A 324 0.38 2.17 -21.01
C ALA A 324 1.85 2.46 -20.61
N ALA A 325 2.44 1.66 -19.73
CA ALA A 325 3.76 1.94 -19.18
C ALA A 325 4.87 2.02 -20.24
N PRO A 326 5.01 1.09 -21.19
CA PRO A 326 6.00 1.22 -22.26
C PRO A 326 5.75 2.44 -23.16
N ALA A 327 4.48 2.80 -23.42
CA ALA A 327 4.12 3.94 -24.24
C ALA A 327 4.53 5.27 -23.59
N ILE A 328 4.33 5.39 -22.27
CA ILE A 328 4.78 6.55 -21.49
C ILE A 328 6.32 6.61 -21.49
N ARG A 329 7.01 5.52 -21.16
CA ARG A 329 8.48 5.48 -21.10
C ARG A 329 9.15 5.82 -22.43
N ALA A 330 8.53 5.45 -23.55
CA ALA A 330 9.04 5.80 -24.87
C ALA A 330 8.90 7.29 -25.17
N ALA A 331 7.88 7.95 -24.64
CA ALA A 331 7.58 9.36 -24.87
C ALA A 331 8.24 10.28 -23.83
N ASP A 332 8.30 9.85 -22.55
CA ASP A 332 8.94 10.55 -21.43
C ASP A 332 9.67 9.53 -20.53
N PRO A 333 10.95 9.25 -20.82
CA PRO A 333 11.73 8.25 -20.06
C PRO A 333 11.96 8.60 -18.58
N HIS A 334 11.75 9.85 -18.19
CA HIS A 334 12.02 10.34 -16.83
C HIS A 334 10.77 10.37 -15.95
N ALA A 335 9.58 10.24 -16.52
CA ALA A 335 8.34 10.24 -15.75
C ALA A 335 8.19 8.96 -14.91
N VAL A 336 7.75 9.13 -13.67
CA VAL A 336 7.39 8.03 -12.78
C VAL A 336 6.03 7.46 -13.18
N ILE A 337 5.93 6.14 -13.26
CA ILE A 337 4.67 5.45 -13.52
C ILE A 337 4.13 4.92 -12.20
N VAL A 338 2.98 5.43 -11.80
CA VAL A 338 2.28 5.04 -10.58
C VAL A 338 1.13 4.10 -10.95
N ALA A 339 1.12 2.89 -10.41
CA ALA A 339 -0.05 2.04 -10.46
C ALA A 339 -1.15 2.64 -9.58
N ALA A 340 -2.39 2.62 -10.05
CA ALA A 340 -3.51 3.25 -9.37
C ALA A 340 -3.61 2.89 -7.90
N ALA A 341 -3.92 3.87 -7.11
CA ALA A 341 -4.36 3.64 -5.74
C ALA A 341 -5.70 2.89 -5.71
N LEU A 342 -5.89 2.12 -4.66
CA LEU A 342 -7.09 1.32 -4.45
C LEU A 342 -7.99 2.00 -3.42
N GLY A 343 -9.27 2.11 -3.77
CA GLY A 343 -10.28 2.72 -2.91
C GLY A 343 -10.65 1.83 -1.73
N PRO A 344 -10.82 2.42 -0.52
CA PRO A 344 -11.25 1.67 0.64
C PRO A 344 -12.67 1.11 0.44
N THR A 345 -12.83 -0.19 0.63
CA THR A 345 -14.12 -0.85 0.59
C THR A 345 -14.12 -2.15 1.39
N GLY A 346 -15.24 -2.49 2.02
CA GLY A 346 -15.44 -3.79 2.67
C GLY A 346 -16.07 -4.84 1.74
N TYR A 347 -16.38 -4.49 0.50
CA TYR A 347 -17.02 -5.38 -0.45
C TYR A 347 -16.04 -6.38 -1.08
N ASN A 348 -16.57 -7.55 -1.45
CA ASN A 348 -15.86 -8.56 -2.26
C ASN A 348 -16.79 -9.09 -3.38
N ASP A 349 -17.61 -8.21 -3.93
CA ASP A 349 -18.42 -8.47 -5.12
C ASP A 349 -17.88 -7.62 -6.28
N PRO A 350 -17.39 -8.23 -7.37
CA PRO A 350 -16.86 -7.49 -8.53
C PRO A 350 -17.85 -6.52 -9.19
N LYS A 351 -19.15 -6.63 -8.91
CA LYS A 351 -20.18 -5.70 -9.40
C LYS A 351 -20.29 -4.43 -8.55
N ILE A 352 -19.68 -4.41 -7.36
CA ILE A 352 -19.68 -3.29 -6.41
C ILE A 352 -18.25 -2.83 -6.17
N GLY A 353 -17.39 -3.76 -5.74
CA GLY A 353 -16.00 -3.51 -5.42
C GLY A 353 -15.33 -4.76 -4.83
N ILE A 354 -14.02 -4.78 -4.87
CA ILE A 354 -13.19 -5.79 -4.23
C ILE A 354 -12.33 -5.09 -3.18
N ASP A 355 -12.30 -5.64 -1.96
CA ASP A 355 -11.42 -5.19 -0.87
C ASP A 355 -10.00 -4.89 -1.41
N ASP A 356 -9.46 -3.75 -1.03
CA ASP A 356 -8.22 -3.21 -1.56
C ASP A 356 -7.01 -4.16 -1.38
N VAL A 357 -6.88 -4.79 -0.21
CA VAL A 357 -5.82 -5.79 0.04
C VAL A 357 -6.02 -7.03 -0.82
N ARG A 358 -7.25 -7.52 -0.90
CA ARG A 358 -7.58 -8.69 -1.73
C ARG A 358 -7.40 -8.42 -3.22
N TYR A 359 -7.75 -7.21 -3.68
CA TYR A 359 -7.52 -6.80 -5.06
C TYR A 359 -6.02 -6.74 -5.36
N LEU A 360 -5.22 -6.15 -4.46
CA LEU A 360 -3.77 -6.09 -4.59
C LEU A 360 -3.14 -7.49 -4.62
N GLU A 361 -3.60 -8.43 -3.78
CA GLU A 361 -3.14 -9.82 -3.83
C GLU A 361 -3.45 -10.48 -5.19
N GLN A 362 -4.59 -10.15 -5.82
CA GLN A 362 -4.93 -10.64 -7.16
C GLN A 362 -4.05 -10.02 -8.24
N LEU A 363 -3.71 -8.71 -8.13
CA LEU A 363 -2.76 -8.06 -9.03
C LEU A 363 -1.38 -8.72 -8.93
N GLU A 364 -0.87 -8.93 -7.72
CA GLU A 364 0.44 -9.55 -7.46
C GLU A 364 0.51 -11.00 -7.97
N ALA A 365 -0.59 -11.73 -7.93
CA ALA A 365 -0.66 -13.11 -8.40
C ALA A 365 -0.84 -13.23 -9.92
N TYR A 366 -1.26 -12.17 -10.61
CA TYR A 366 -1.58 -12.21 -12.03
C TYR A 366 -0.35 -12.56 -12.89
N GLN A 367 -0.51 -13.53 -13.80
CA GLN A 367 0.54 -14.00 -14.72
C GLN A 367 1.91 -14.19 -14.02
N ASN A 368 1.90 -14.88 -12.89
CA ASN A 368 3.12 -15.18 -12.09
C ASN A 368 3.86 -13.91 -11.60
N GLY A 369 3.12 -12.87 -11.22
CA GLY A 369 3.68 -11.68 -10.60
C GLY A 369 4.24 -10.64 -11.59
N VAL A 370 3.72 -10.61 -12.83
CA VAL A 370 4.13 -9.60 -13.81
C VAL A 370 3.86 -8.17 -13.35
N TYR A 371 2.86 -8.00 -12.48
CA TYR A 371 2.41 -6.70 -11.97
C TYR A 371 3.54 -5.87 -11.33
N ARG A 372 4.46 -6.51 -10.61
CA ARG A 372 5.59 -5.83 -9.95
C ARG A 372 6.59 -5.15 -10.90
N TYR A 373 6.51 -5.44 -12.21
CA TYR A 373 7.45 -4.91 -13.21
C TYR A 373 6.83 -3.86 -14.14
N VAL A 374 5.54 -3.60 -14.03
CA VAL A 374 4.82 -2.71 -14.98
C VAL A 374 4.66 -1.28 -14.51
N ALA A 375 4.93 -0.99 -13.23
CA ALA A 375 4.90 0.35 -12.67
C ALA A 375 6.06 0.54 -11.68
N ASP A 376 6.48 1.80 -11.48
CA ASP A 376 7.60 2.14 -10.59
C ASP A 376 7.15 2.21 -9.13
N VAL A 377 5.88 2.56 -8.90
CA VAL A 377 5.31 2.86 -7.60
C VAL A 377 3.90 2.28 -7.49
N GLN A 378 3.50 1.83 -6.29
CA GLN A 378 2.13 1.46 -5.95
C GLN A 378 1.40 2.63 -5.29
N GLY A 379 0.28 3.06 -5.84
CA GLY A 379 -0.62 4.04 -5.23
C GLY A 379 -1.43 3.45 -4.07
N SER A 380 -1.83 4.31 -3.12
CA SER A 380 -2.65 3.93 -1.96
C SER A 380 -3.57 5.08 -1.54
N HIS A 381 -4.82 4.77 -1.16
CA HIS A 381 -5.79 5.72 -0.60
C HIS A 381 -6.20 5.32 0.84
N PRO A 382 -5.31 5.45 1.84
CA PRO A 382 -5.59 5.06 3.21
C PRO A 382 -6.36 6.16 3.95
N TYR A 383 -7.65 6.29 3.69
CA TYR A 383 -8.50 7.22 4.42
C TYR A 383 -8.77 6.75 5.85
N GLY A 384 -8.67 7.67 6.82
CA GLY A 384 -8.91 7.36 8.23
C GLY A 384 -10.37 7.45 8.67
N TYR A 385 -11.25 8.02 7.84
CA TYR A 385 -12.66 8.27 8.15
C TYR A 385 -12.84 8.94 9.52
N ARG A 386 -13.34 8.21 10.52
CA ARG A 386 -13.55 8.69 11.90
C ARG A 386 -12.47 8.22 12.89
N SER A 387 -11.46 7.52 12.39
CA SER A 387 -10.40 6.92 13.21
C SER A 387 -9.16 7.79 13.20
N ALA A 388 -8.56 8.00 14.37
CA ALA A 388 -7.28 8.66 14.49
C ALA A 388 -6.18 7.88 13.74
N PRO A 389 -5.13 8.54 13.23
CA PRO A 389 -4.16 7.90 12.33
C PRO A 389 -3.39 6.73 12.96
N GLU A 390 -3.23 6.71 14.29
CA GLU A 390 -2.52 5.66 15.02
C GLU A 390 -3.34 4.39 15.27
N LEU A 391 -4.68 4.46 15.12
CA LEU A 391 -5.55 3.34 15.48
C LEU A 391 -5.37 2.15 14.55
N LEU A 392 -5.35 0.95 15.13
CA LEU A 392 -5.41 -0.33 14.44
C LEU A 392 -6.87 -0.81 14.34
N PRO A 393 -7.26 -1.44 13.23
CA PRO A 393 -8.55 -2.12 13.16
C PRO A 393 -8.53 -3.39 14.04
N PRO A 394 -9.57 -3.73 14.81
CA PRO A 394 -10.81 -3.01 15.10
C PRO A 394 -10.78 -2.34 16.48
N GLU A 395 -9.71 -1.63 16.86
CA GLU A 395 -9.47 -1.11 18.24
C GLU A 395 -10.59 -0.18 18.73
N LYS A 396 -11.25 0.52 17.85
CA LYS A 396 -12.50 1.24 18.15
C LYS A 396 -13.36 1.25 16.90
N PRO A 397 -14.33 0.33 16.79
CA PRO A 397 -15.36 0.52 15.81
C PRO A 397 -16.05 1.85 16.13
N GLY A 398 -15.96 2.81 15.24
CA GLY A 398 -16.76 4.02 15.30
C GLY A 398 -18.24 3.68 15.08
N VAL A 399 -19.06 4.68 14.87
CA VAL A 399 -20.49 4.49 14.58
C VAL A 399 -20.65 4.17 13.10
N GLY A 400 -21.32 3.05 12.78
CA GLY A 400 -21.67 2.66 11.42
C GLY A 400 -20.72 1.63 10.78
N GLU A 401 -21.09 1.14 9.60
CA GLU A 401 -20.39 0.05 8.88
C GLU A 401 -18.97 0.41 8.44
N TYR A 402 -18.69 1.69 8.20
CA TYR A 402 -17.38 2.19 7.75
C TYR A 402 -16.27 2.07 8.79
N THR A 403 -16.59 1.76 10.03
CA THR A 403 -15.60 1.66 11.11
C THR A 403 -15.37 0.23 11.58
N ALA A 404 -16.21 -0.70 11.11
CA ALA A 404 -16.08 -2.11 11.44
C ALA A 404 -15.07 -2.85 10.53
N HIS A 405 -14.76 -2.29 9.35
CA HIS A 405 -13.88 -2.95 8.39
C HIS A 405 -12.47 -2.32 8.38
N PRO A 406 -11.39 -3.11 8.28
CA PRO A 406 -10.01 -2.61 8.27
C PRO A 406 -9.70 -1.60 7.17
N SER A 407 -10.39 -1.63 6.02
CA SER A 407 -10.20 -0.69 4.91
C SER A 407 -10.42 0.78 5.30
N PHE A 408 -11.15 1.05 6.39
CA PHE A 408 -11.54 2.39 6.81
C PHE A 408 -10.64 2.97 7.92
N TYR A 409 -9.39 2.50 7.98
CA TYR A 409 -8.36 2.97 8.90
C TYR A 409 -7.13 3.47 8.13
N PHE A 410 -6.53 4.56 8.58
CA PHE A 410 -5.33 5.10 7.96
C PHE A 410 -4.19 4.07 7.89
N ARG A 411 -4.06 3.22 8.90
CA ARG A 411 -3.06 2.14 8.94
C ARG A 411 -3.37 0.95 8.01
N ARG A 412 -4.44 1.02 7.21
CA ARG A 412 -4.70 0.07 6.13
C ARG A 412 -3.52 -0.06 5.16
N ILE A 413 -2.78 1.01 4.96
CA ILE A 413 -1.58 1.02 4.12
C ILE A 413 -0.53 -0.03 4.56
N GLU A 414 -0.45 -0.36 5.86
CA GLU A 414 0.42 -1.43 6.36
C GLU A 414 0.01 -2.79 5.80
N GLN A 415 -1.29 -3.05 5.73
CA GLN A 415 -1.83 -4.31 5.20
C GLN A 415 -1.65 -4.41 3.68
N GLN A 416 -1.80 -3.30 2.95
CA GLN A 416 -1.47 -3.23 1.52
C GLN A 416 0.02 -3.50 1.31
N ARG A 417 0.91 -2.87 2.09
CA ARG A 417 2.35 -3.13 2.05
C ARG A 417 2.69 -4.60 2.27
N LEU A 418 2.02 -5.23 3.24
CA LEU A 418 2.20 -6.66 3.53
C LEU A 418 1.73 -7.55 2.37
N ALA A 419 0.66 -7.17 1.66
CA ALA A 419 0.23 -7.87 0.44
C ALA A 419 1.31 -7.84 -0.65
N MET A 420 1.91 -6.67 -0.90
CA MET A 420 3.05 -6.53 -1.83
C MET A 420 4.23 -7.45 -1.42
N ILE A 421 4.61 -7.45 -0.14
CA ILE A 421 5.72 -8.28 0.35
C ILE A 421 5.41 -9.77 0.14
N ARG A 422 4.18 -10.21 0.43
CA ARG A 422 3.73 -11.59 0.16
C ARG A 422 3.76 -11.93 -1.32
N GLY A 423 3.43 -10.97 -2.18
CA GLY A 423 3.51 -11.10 -3.64
C GLY A 423 4.94 -11.09 -4.20
N GLY A 424 5.96 -10.83 -3.36
CA GLY A 424 7.35 -10.71 -3.79
C GLY A 424 7.71 -9.33 -4.34
N ASP A 425 6.90 -8.32 -4.05
CA ASP A 425 7.04 -6.93 -4.48
C ASP A 425 7.51 -6.03 -3.32
N SER A 426 8.49 -6.49 -2.57
CA SER A 426 9.04 -5.77 -1.41
C SER A 426 9.90 -4.57 -1.78
N ASP A 427 10.41 -4.51 -3.01
CA ASP A 427 11.37 -3.50 -3.43
C ASP A 427 10.72 -2.27 -4.07
N ARG A 428 9.43 -2.35 -4.43
CA ARG A 428 8.66 -1.23 -4.96
C ARG A 428 8.14 -0.33 -3.85
N ALA A 429 8.31 0.98 -4.01
CA ALA A 429 7.76 1.97 -3.09
C ALA A 429 6.24 2.11 -3.20
N MET A 430 5.64 2.72 -2.20
CA MET A 430 4.24 3.16 -2.22
C MET A 430 4.16 4.68 -2.19
N TRP A 431 3.20 5.25 -2.92
CA TRP A 431 2.78 6.63 -2.80
C TRP A 431 1.35 6.70 -2.28
N ILE A 432 1.12 7.52 -1.29
CA ILE A 432 -0.23 7.82 -0.82
C ILE A 432 -0.78 8.93 -1.71
N THR A 433 -1.53 8.57 -2.75
CA THR A 433 -2.01 9.52 -3.75
C THR A 433 -3.27 10.25 -3.33
N GLU A 434 -3.98 9.74 -2.31
CA GLU A 434 -5.00 10.45 -1.54
C GLU A 434 -5.04 9.97 -0.09
N TRP A 435 -5.27 10.91 0.82
CA TRP A 435 -5.54 10.64 2.23
C TRP A 435 -6.10 11.88 2.91
N GLY A 436 -6.75 11.72 4.03
CA GLY A 436 -7.27 12.85 4.79
C GLY A 436 -8.47 12.51 5.65
N TRP A 437 -8.96 13.54 6.32
CA TRP A 437 -10.17 13.52 7.12
C TRP A 437 -11.05 14.70 6.71
N GLY A 438 -12.35 14.50 6.69
CA GLY A 438 -13.32 15.57 6.46
C GLY A 438 -13.81 16.15 7.79
N SER A 439 -14.15 17.44 7.80
CA SER A 439 -14.81 18.10 8.91
C SER A 439 -16.13 18.68 8.41
N GLY A 440 -17.22 18.20 8.92
CA GLY A 440 -18.55 18.63 8.51
C GLY A 440 -19.62 17.65 8.98
N ASN A 441 -20.87 18.00 8.78
CA ASN A 441 -21.98 17.17 9.18
C ASN A 441 -22.27 16.09 8.13
N PHE A 442 -21.30 15.19 7.92
CA PHE A 442 -21.44 14.01 7.07
C PHE A 442 -21.21 12.74 7.91
N PRO A 443 -22.25 12.27 8.62
CA PRO A 443 -22.12 11.25 9.67
C PRO A 443 -21.53 9.92 9.20
N GLU A 444 -21.60 9.60 7.91
CA GLU A 444 -21.14 8.33 7.36
C GLU A 444 -19.63 8.32 7.12
N PHE A 445 -19.03 9.43 6.67
CA PHE A 445 -17.60 9.48 6.27
C PHE A 445 -16.73 10.29 7.21
N SER A 446 -17.24 11.38 7.77
CA SER A 446 -16.46 12.22 8.66
C SER A 446 -17.31 13.26 9.34
N ASP A 447 -17.13 13.41 10.63
CA ASP A 447 -17.72 14.45 11.47
C ASP A 447 -16.73 14.92 12.54
N VAL A 448 -15.43 14.83 12.22
CA VAL A 448 -14.41 15.33 13.13
C VAL A 448 -14.37 16.86 13.11
N SER A 449 -14.05 17.48 14.25
CA SER A 449 -13.88 18.94 14.29
C SER A 449 -12.70 19.38 13.42
N GLU A 450 -12.70 20.63 12.98
CA GLU A 450 -11.58 21.23 12.24
C GLU A 450 -10.25 21.13 13.01
N GLU A 451 -10.29 21.28 14.34
CA GLU A 451 -9.12 21.15 15.19
C GLU A 451 -8.60 19.71 15.23
N THR A 452 -9.50 18.73 15.38
CA THR A 452 -9.16 17.31 15.35
C THR A 452 -8.58 16.93 13.99
N ARG A 453 -9.22 17.38 12.91
CA ARG A 453 -8.75 17.18 11.54
C ARG A 453 -7.33 17.72 11.35
N ALA A 454 -7.08 18.94 11.77
CA ALA A 454 -5.76 19.57 11.69
C ALA A 454 -4.70 18.78 12.47
N GLN A 455 -5.04 18.31 13.67
CA GLN A 455 -4.15 17.49 14.49
C GLN A 455 -3.85 16.14 13.82
N TRP A 456 -4.87 15.45 13.30
CA TRP A 456 -4.68 14.14 12.67
C TRP A 456 -3.88 14.19 11.37
N ILE A 457 -4.02 15.27 10.60
CA ILE A 457 -3.16 15.54 9.44
C ILE A 457 -1.69 15.62 9.87
N VAL A 458 -1.38 16.36 10.92
CA VAL A 458 0.00 16.48 11.42
C VAL A 458 0.52 15.15 11.96
N GLN A 459 -0.29 14.45 12.77
CA GLN A 459 0.07 13.15 13.35
C GLN A 459 0.33 12.08 12.28
N SER A 460 -0.50 12.03 11.23
CA SER A 460 -0.30 11.06 10.15
C SER A 460 0.99 11.29 9.36
N VAL A 461 1.36 12.56 9.10
CA VAL A 461 2.65 12.89 8.48
C VAL A 461 3.83 12.46 9.37
N GLN A 462 3.74 12.73 10.67
CA GLN A 462 4.75 12.31 11.63
C GLN A 462 4.86 10.78 11.71
N GLN A 463 3.73 10.08 11.72
CA GLN A 463 3.69 8.62 11.72
C GLN A 463 4.33 8.02 10.48
N ILE A 464 4.01 8.54 9.28
CA ILE A 464 4.60 8.06 8.03
C ILE A 464 6.12 8.24 8.06
N ARG A 465 6.60 9.44 8.41
CA ARG A 465 8.04 9.72 8.50
C ARG A 465 8.77 8.84 9.50
N ALA A 466 8.14 8.51 10.62
CA ALA A 466 8.75 7.69 11.66
C ALA A 466 8.71 6.19 11.38
N ARG A 467 7.69 5.69 10.64
CA ARG A 467 7.39 4.25 10.59
C ARG A 467 7.37 3.62 9.21
N TYR A 468 7.19 4.43 8.12
CA TYR A 468 6.97 3.87 6.78
C TYR A 468 8.03 4.34 5.78
N PRO A 469 9.28 3.85 5.91
CA PRO A 469 10.38 4.28 5.03
C PRO A 469 10.18 3.89 3.56
N TRP A 470 9.19 3.06 3.28
CA TRP A 470 8.78 2.64 1.94
C TRP A 470 7.71 3.56 1.30
N VAL A 471 7.28 4.62 2.00
CA VAL A 471 6.42 5.66 1.43
C VAL A 471 7.28 6.76 0.83
N GLY A 472 7.18 6.97 -0.50
CA GLY A 472 7.98 7.96 -1.22
C GLY A 472 7.30 9.33 -1.36
N ALA A 473 5.98 9.38 -1.41
CA ALA A 473 5.20 10.62 -1.50
C ALA A 473 3.82 10.47 -0.86
N MET A 474 3.21 11.59 -0.48
CA MET A 474 1.86 11.63 0.07
C MET A 474 1.13 12.90 -0.36
N PHE A 475 -0.11 12.76 -0.85
CA PHE A 475 -0.93 13.85 -1.38
C PHE A 475 -2.21 14.00 -0.56
N LEU A 476 -2.30 15.09 0.20
CA LEU A 476 -3.48 15.36 1.03
C LEU A 476 -4.69 15.66 0.14
N TRP A 477 -5.77 14.96 0.35
CA TRP A 477 -7.08 15.23 -0.23
C TRP A 477 -7.83 16.23 0.65
N ASN A 478 -8.16 17.45 0.23
CA ASN A 478 -7.85 18.16 -1.00
C ASN A 478 -7.64 19.66 -0.72
N LEU A 479 -7.19 20.44 -1.71
CA LEU A 479 -7.02 21.90 -1.55
C LEU A 479 -8.36 22.63 -1.61
N ASN A 480 -9.22 22.37 -2.61
CA ASN A 480 -10.25 23.34 -3.03
C ASN A 480 -11.60 22.78 -3.53
N TRP A 481 -11.93 21.53 -3.26
CA TRP A 481 -13.23 20.95 -3.72
C TRP A 481 -14.46 21.63 -3.13
N SER A 482 -14.33 22.40 -2.04
CA SER A 482 -15.43 23.16 -1.43
C SER A 482 -16.10 24.17 -2.37
N VAL A 483 -15.46 24.52 -3.49
CA VAL A 483 -15.96 25.49 -4.48
C VAL A 483 -16.80 24.84 -5.59
N PHE A 484 -16.79 23.49 -5.72
CA PHE A 484 -17.37 22.83 -6.89
C PHE A 484 -18.88 22.71 -6.90
N SER A 485 -19.53 22.60 -5.81
CA SER A 485 -20.99 22.57 -5.80
C SER A 485 -21.60 22.49 -4.39
N PRO A 486 -22.68 23.20 -4.10
CA PRO A 486 -23.47 22.97 -2.90
C PRO A 486 -24.11 21.59 -2.82
N SER A 487 -24.22 20.87 -3.96
CA SER A 487 -24.80 19.53 -4.04
C SER A 487 -23.77 18.39 -3.89
N ASP A 488 -22.49 18.69 -4.03
CA ASP A 488 -21.39 17.72 -3.81
C ASP A 488 -20.58 18.09 -2.56
N VAL A 489 -21.31 18.20 -1.46
CA VAL A 489 -20.81 18.74 -0.20
C VAL A 489 -19.79 17.81 0.45
N SER A 490 -19.85 16.49 0.17
CA SER A 490 -19.02 15.49 0.84
C SER A 490 -17.52 15.72 0.63
N TRP A 491 -17.08 15.96 -0.59
CA TRP A 491 -15.67 16.21 -0.92
C TRP A 491 -15.18 17.57 -0.44
N GLY A 492 -16.08 18.56 -0.37
CA GLY A 492 -15.80 19.88 0.17
C GLY A 492 -15.40 19.88 1.64
N TYR A 493 -15.86 18.91 2.43
CA TYR A 493 -15.49 18.80 3.85
C TYR A 493 -14.01 18.47 4.06
N PHE A 494 -13.35 17.91 3.06
CA PHE A 494 -11.90 17.65 3.07
C PHE A 494 -11.06 18.85 2.64
N SER A 495 -11.67 19.89 2.05
CA SER A 495 -10.92 21.02 1.50
C SER A 495 -10.15 21.80 2.56
N LEU A 496 -8.95 22.30 2.18
CA LEU A 496 -8.18 23.22 2.99
C LEU A 496 -8.68 24.66 2.86
N LEU A 497 -9.42 24.96 1.79
CA LEU A 497 -10.00 26.27 1.51
C LEU A 497 -11.53 26.24 1.67
N ASN A 498 -12.08 27.35 2.11
CA ASN A 498 -13.51 27.62 2.05
C ASN A 498 -13.97 27.93 0.60
N PRO A 499 -15.30 27.95 0.30
CA PRO A 499 -15.79 28.30 -1.03
C PRO A 499 -15.34 29.68 -1.55
N ASP A 500 -15.02 30.61 -0.67
CA ASP A 500 -14.47 31.93 -1.00
C ASP A 500 -12.94 31.98 -1.11
N TYR A 501 -12.28 30.80 -1.05
CA TYR A 501 -10.82 30.59 -1.03
C TYR A 501 -10.12 31.11 0.23
N THR A 502 -10.81 31.39 1.31
CA THR A 502 -10.18 31.66 2.60
C THR A 502 -9.68 30.39 3.26
N PRO A 503 -8.54 30.42 3.98
CA PRO A 503 -7.98 29.25 4.65
C PRO A 503 -8.89 28.72 5.77
N ARG A 504 -8.99 27.39 5.86
CA ARG A 504 -9.57 26.66 7.00
C ARG A 504 -8.48 26.34 8.04
N PRO A 505 -8.82 25.98 9.30
CA PRO A 505 -7.82 25.65 10.33
C PRO A 505 -6.77 24.64 9.88
N ALA A 506 -7.15 23.58 9.17
CA ALA A 506 -6.23 22.57 8.63
C ALA A 506 -5.21 23.15 7.62
N TYR A 507 -5.54 24.21 6.91
CA TYR A 507 -4.61 24.92 6.01
C TYR A 507 -3.38 25.43 6.78
N ASN A 508 -3.60 26.07 7.93
CA ASN A 508 -2.51 26.59 8.74
C ASN A 508 -1.66 25.46 9.35
N ALA A 509 -2.27 24.35 9.73
CA ALA A 509 -1.55 23.19 10.20
C ALA A 509 -0.64 22.61 9.11
N VAL A 510 -1.15 22.48 7.87
CA VAL A 510 -0.35 22.05 6.71
C VAL A 510 0.77 23.04 6.40
N LYS A 511 0.51 24.36 6.45
CA LYS A 511 1.51 25.41 6.21
C LYS A 511 2.71 25.31 7.15
N ASN A 512 2.47 24.94 8.40
CA ASN A 512 3.48 24.83 9.44
C ASN A 512 4.21 23.47 9.47
N LEU A 513 3.79 22.49 8.66
CA LEU A 513 4.50 21.23 8.54
C LEU A 513 5.87 21.45 7.85
N PRO A 514 6.95 20.82 8.31
CA PRO A 514 8.18 20.69 7.51
C PRO A 514 7.86 20.02 6.17
N LYS A 515 8.38 20.53 5.08
CA LYS A 515 8.21 19.97 3.73
C LYS A 515 9.43 19.20 3.30
#